data_d9777e47210f3a61f2c2b3aaf10267d5
#
_entry.id   d9777e47210f3a61f2c2b3aaf10267d5
#
_cell.length_a   1.000
_cell.length_b   1.000
_cell.length_c   1.000
_cell.angle_alpha   90.00
_cell.angle_beta   90.00
_cell.angle_gamma   90.00
#
_symmetry.space_group_name_H-M   'P 1'
#
loop_
_entity.id
_entity.type
_entity.pdbx_description
1 polymer ?
#
loop_
_entity_poly.entity_id
_entity_poly.type
_entity_poly.pdbx_seq_one_letter_code
_entity_poly.pdbx_strand_id
1 'polypeptide(L)'
;MLNNKYAKAQVFVLLYGILVVAAAILGAFLLKNANERLLVQRQRAQNEIFYLAEGGLEDAIKKFNYAIANYQIDPNVDRYPANGTITTSYSNSTLFPSGATVESYISAANITNGTRVVTDPDGSAVFVKAYIVTATAVHPKYGTISATLKQAFLRRLIYAFQHAVFYNDDLEILPGAAMTFAGRIHSNKDMYLGTHATLTIDNEYLHSAGNIYNHRKDSTDSMLGTVSIKKAGTTNFEAMAGLDSDSSDWLTESQTRWNGTVKSSVHGVTELTAPSVGSIQPDGYYASQAGVKIENGVITKNGVPLVEGTDMPVGTIATSTTFYSNREGKYVRMTNVDLKKLAGYASGDVEGSPSFTNNLPSNGLIYATRNDTPSNQSPGVRLVNGSQIYRTNGLTVVSNDPVYVQGSYNTVNKKPSAVYSDAINLLSNSWSDANSTKSVDNRVASNTEVNAAFISGIDQTSTGHYNGGLENYPRMHEKWTGKELKIKGSFVELWNSQIALGAWVYGNPQYTAPNRNWSYDTDFASGSMPPFTPWAVEAYRGAWWKE
;
A
#
# COMPACT_ATOMS: atom_id res chain seq x y z
N MET A 1 80.22 -44.54 -49.62
CA MET A 1 79.50 -43.25 -49.50
C MET A 1 77.99 -43.34 -49.77
N LEU A 2 77.44 -44.40 -50.21
CA LEU A 2 75.98 -44.55 -50.51
C LEU A 2 75.11 -44.77 -49.24
N ASN A 3 75.63 -45.46 -48.23
CA ASN A 3 74.84 -45.83 -47.06
C ASN A 3 74.41 -44.60 -46.16
N ASN A 4 75.14 -43.51 -46.22
CA ASN A 4 74.84 -42.39 -45.39
C ASN A 4 73.74 -41.42 -45.96
N LYS A 5 73.47 -41.50 -47.27
CA LYS A 5 72.37 -40.79 -47.93
C LYS A 5 71.01 -41.38 -47.65
N TYR A 6 70.89 -42.71 -47.63
CA TYR A 6 69.66 -43.43 -47.36
C TYR A 6 69.22 -43.25 -45.86
N ALA A 7 70.16 -43.31 -44.94
CA ALA A 7 69.90 -43.09 -43.53
C ALA A 7 69.37 -41.66 -43.25
N LYS A 8 69.97 -40.67 -43.93
CA LYS A 8 69.46 -39.25 -43.80
C LYS A 8 68.07 -39.06 -44.41
N ALA A 9 67.77 -39.73 -45.56
CA ALA A 9 66.44 -39.69 -46.17
C ALA A 9 65.36 -40.37 -45.29
N GLN A 10 65.70 -41.50 -44.69
CA GLN A 10 64.80 -42.24 -43.80
C GLN A 10 64.49 -41.40 -42.49
N VAL A 11 65.50 -40.75 -41.93
CA VAL A 11 65.31 -39.84 -40.79
C VAL A 11 64.43 -38.67 -41.15
N PHE A 12 64.57 -38.10 -42.36
CA PHE A 12 63.75 -37.00 -42.84
C PHE A 12 62.30 -37.38 -43.04
N VAL A 13 62.03 -38.58 -43.62
CA VAL A 13 60.70 -39.12 -43.80
C VAL A 13 60.03 -39.38 -42.42
N LEU A 14 60.81 -39.90 -41.46
CA LEU A 14 60.32 -40.18 -40.12
C LEU A 14 59.98 -38.88 -39.40
N LEU A 15 60.86 -37.87 -39.54
CA LEU A 15 60.63 -36.52 -38.96
C LEU A 15 59.39 -35.83 -39.53
N TYR A 16 59.21 -35.95 -40.85
CA TYR A 16 58.03 -35.42 -41.51
C TYR A 16 56.76 -36.18 -41.10
N GLY A 17 56.83 -37.49 -40.95
CA GLY A 17 55.73 -38.30 -40.42
C GLY A 17 55.32 -37.84 -38.96
N ILE A 18 56.29 -37.61 -38.08
CA ILE A 18 56.05 -37.12 -36.72
C ILE A 18 55.44 -35.73 -36.77
N LEU A 19 55.90 -34.82 -37.63
CA LEU A 19 55.36 -33.49 -37.81
C LEU A 19 53.90 -33.50 -38.28
N VAL A 20 53.59 -34.38 -39.24
CA VAL A 20 52.18 -34.53 -39.72
C VAL A 20 51.29 -35.05 -38.63
N VAL A 21 51.72 -36.06 -37.86
CA VAL A 21 50.96 -36.59 -36.73
C VAL A 21 50.79 -35.53 -35.62
N ALA A 22 51.87 -34.81 -35.29
CA ALA A 22 51.79 -33.73 -34.31
C ALA A 22 50.84 -32.60 -34.76
N ALA A 23 50.86 -32.23 -36.04
CA ALA A 23 49.96 -31.24 -36.61
C ALA A 23 48.49 -31.72 -36.58
N ALA A 24 48.25 -33.00 -36.86
CA ALA A 24 46.90 -33.61 -36.76
C ALA A 24 46.36 -33.64 -35.33
N ILE A 25 47.21 -34.00 -34.35
CA ILE A 25 46.87 -33.96 -32.91
C ILE A 25 46.58 -32.52 -32.45
N LEU A 26 47.40 -31.57 -32.83
CA LEU A 26 47.20 -30.17 -32.51
C LEU A 26 45.92 -29.62 -33.13
N GLY A 27 45.64 -29.97 -34.39
CA GLY A 27 44.38 -29.65 -35.07
C GLY A 27 43.15 -30.24 -34.38
N ALA A 28 43.21 -31.51 -33.99
CA ALA A 28 42.14 -32.17 -33.24
C ALA A 28 41.92 -31.50 -31.85
N PHE A 29 43.00 -31.13 -31.17
CA PHE A 29 42.93 -30.43 -29.87
C PHE A 29 42.34 -29.03 -30.01
N LEU A 30 42.71 -28.29 -31.06
CA LEU A 30 42.15 -26.94 -31.32
C LEU A 30 40.65 -27.05 -31.68
N LEU A 31 40.25 -28.03 -32.49
CA LEU A 31 38.84 -28.27 -32.79
C LEU A 31 38.02 -28.66 -31.55
N LYS A 32 38.59 -29.51 -30.69
CA LYS A 32 37.96 -29.88 -29.41
C LYS A 32 37.75 -28.65 -28.52
N ASN A 33 38.79 -27.84 -28.32
CA ASN A 33 38.72 -26.61 -27.53
C ASN A 33 37.71 -25.60 -28.11
N ALA A 34 37.65 -25.45 -29.44
CA ALA A 34 36.69 -24.59 -30.09
C ALA A 34 35.24 -25.08 -29.86
N ASN A 35 35.00 -26.38 -29.96
CA ASN A 35 33.69 -26.98 -29.69
C ASN A 35 33.28 -26.83 -28.21
N GLU A 36 34.21 -27.06 -27.28
CA GLU A 36 33.95 -26.88 -25.85
C GLU A 36 33.60 -25.42 -25.53
N ARG A 37 34.31 -24.45 -26.10
CA ARG A 37 33.97 -23.02 -25.96
C ARG A 37 32.59 -22.71 -26.51
N LEU A 38 32.21 -23.24 -27.67
CA LEU A 38 30.88 -23.06 -28.24
C LEU A 38 29.78 -23.66 -27.36
N LEU A 39 30.02 -24.84 -26.78
CA LEU A 39 29.08 -25.48 -25.86
C LEU A 39 28.89 -24.63 -24.60
N VAL A 40 29.99 -24.15 -23.99
CA VAL A 40 29.93 -23.29 -22.81
C VAL A 40 29.20 -21.97 -23.13
N GLN A 41 29.44 -21.36 -24.29
CA GLN A 41 28.73 -20.13 -24.69
C GLN A 41 27.23 -20.40 -24.89
N ARG A 42 26.84 -21.49 -25.51
CA ARG A 42 25.43 -21.89 -25.68
C ARG A 42 24.75 -22.13 -24.32
N GLN A 43 25.44 -22.83 -23.43
CA GLN A 43 24.91 -23.10 -22.10
C GLN A 43 24.72 -21.81 -21.28
N ARG A 44 25.67 -20.86 -21.36
CA ARG A 44 25.51 -19.52 -20.75
C ARG A 44 24.32 -18.77 -21.33
N ALA A 45 24.17 -18.80 -22.67
CA ALA A 45 23.03 -18.18 -23.33
C ALA A 45 21.70 -18.84 -22.95
N GLN A 46 21.66 -20.16 -22.78
CA GLN A 46 20.46 -20.87 -22.30
C GLN A 46 20.10 -20.46 -20.87
N ASN A 47 21.07 -20.37 -19.97
CA ASN A 47 20.84 -19.94 -18.58
C ASN A 47 20.38 -18.48 -18.54
N GLU A 48 21.02 -17.59 -19.32
CA GLU A 48 20.64 -16.19 -19.42
C GLU A 48 19.18 -16.04 -19.85
N ILE A 49 18.77 -16.74 -20.91
CA ILE A 49 17.40 -16.69 -21.43
C ILE A 49 16.39 -17.29 -20.45
N PHE A 50 16.78 -18.33 -19.71
CA PHE A 50 15.93 -18.88 -18.66
C PHE A 50 15.63 -17.87 -17.55
N TYR A 51 16.66 -17.21 -16.99
CA TYR A 51 16.49 -16.19 -15.96
C TYR A 51 15.76 -14.94 -16.47
N LEU A 52 15.95 -14.60 -17.75
CA LEU A 52 15.17 -13.53 -18.39
C LEU A 52 13.69 -13.88 -18.46
N ALA A 53 13.34 -15.11 -18.86
CA ALA A 53 11.95 -15.53 -18.88
C ALA A 53 11.34 -15.55 -17.47
N GLU A 54 12.11 -15.96 -16.44
CA GLU A 54 11.69 -15.89 -15.05
C GLU A 54 11.42 -14.44 -14.61
N GLY A 55 12.35 -13.51 -14.89
CA GLY A 55 12.14 -12.08 -14.66
C GLY A 55 10.92 -11.51 -15.38
N GLY A 56 10.62 -12.03 -16.58
CA GLY A 56 9.42 -11.67 -17.34
C GLY A 56 8.11 -12.13 -16.68
N LEU A 57 8.09 -13.29 -16.01
CA LEU A 57 6.94 -13.72 -15.22
C LEU A 57 6.67 -12.75 -14.08
N GLU A 58 7.73 -12.40 -13.33
CA GLU A 58 7.66 -11.49 -12.18
C GLU A 58 7.15 -10.11 -12.60
N ASP A 59 7.75 -9.52 -13.64
CA ASP A 59 7.40 -8.20 -14.14
C ASP A 59 5.94 -8.16 -14.65
N ALA A 60 5.50 -9.21 -15.35
CA ALA A 60 4.13 -9.30 -15.82
C ALA A 60 3.11 -9.36 -14.68
N ILE A 61 3.35 -10.17 -13.64
CA ILE A 61 2.47 -10.25 -12.47
C ILE A 61 2.44 -8.90 -11.73
N LYS A 62 3.60 -8.27 -11.54
CA LYS A 62 3.69 -6.95 -10.90
C LYS A 62 2.90 -5.88 -11.67
N LYS A 63 3.06 -5.81 -12.99
CA LYS A 63 2.32 -4.87 -13.84
C LYS A 63 0.82 -5.16 -13.83
N PHE A 64 0.41 -6.42 -13.83
CA PHE A 64 -0.99 -6.81 -13.75
C PHE A 64 -1.63 -6.38 -12.42
N ASN A 65 -0.98 -6.69 -11.29
CA ASN A 65 -1.47 -6.27 -9.98
C ASN A 65 -1.56 -4.74 -9.87
N TYR A 66 -0.53 -4.03 -10.38
CA TYR A 66 -0.53 -2.57 -10.41
C TYR A 66 -1.68 -2.02 -11.25
N ALA A 67 -1.92 -2.58 -12.43
CA ALA A 67 -2.99 -2.13 -13.33
C ALA A 67 -4.38 -2.32 -12.69
N ILE A 68 -4.60 -3.43 -11.96
CA ILE A 68 -5.85 -3.65 -11.20
C ILE A 68 -5.96 -2.65 -10.04
N ALA A 69 -4.93 -2.55 -9.20
CA ALA A 69 -4.94 -1.69 -8.03
C ALA A 69 -5.14 -0.21 -8.37
N ASN A 70 -4.63 0.23 -9.52
CA ASN A 70 -4.75 1.61 -10.00
C ASN A 70 -5.90 1.83 -11.01
N TYR A 71 -6.86 0.91 -11.08
CA TYR A 71 -8.08 1.02 -11.89
C TYR A 71 -7.85 1.19 -13.40
N GLN A 72 -6.71 0.71 -13.90
CA GLN A 72 -6.38 0.76 -15.33
C GLN A 72 -7.04 -0.35 -16.13
N ILE A 73 -7.42 -1.45 -15.46
CA ILE A 73 -8.12 -2.59 -16.04
C ILE A 73 -9.20 -3.11 -15.08
N ASP A 74 -10.20 -3.80 -15.65
CA ASP A 74 -11.16 -4.55 -14.84
C ASP A 74 -10.44 -5.67 -14.07
N PRO A 75 -10.69 -5.82 -12.77
CA PRO A 75 -10.06 -6.87 -11.98
C PRO A 75 -10.41 -8.29 -12.43
N ASN A 76 -11.43 -8.46 -13.27
CA ASN A 76 -11.92 -9.75 -13.76
C ASN A 76 -11.55 -10.05 -15.22
N VAL A 77 -10.65 -9.24 -15.83
CA VAL A 77 -10.21 -9.49 -17.21
C VAL A 77 -9.75 -10.93 -17.42
N ASP A 78 -9.99 -11.46 -18.62
CA ASP A 78 -9.55 -12.82 -18.99
C ASP A 78 -8.15 -12.83 -19.60
N ARG A 79 -7.65 -11.66 -20.06
CA ARG A 79 -6.31 -11.51 -20.63
C ARG A 79 -5.70 -10.15 -20.33
N TYR A 80 -4.39 -10.13 -20.05
CA TYR A 80 -3.62 -8.91 -19.88
C TYR A 80 -2.22 -9.05 -20.53
N PRO A 81 -1.79 -8.09 -21.36
CA PRO A 81 -2.62 -7.02 -21.92
C PRO A 81 -3.75 -7.60 -22.80
N ALA A 82 -4.80 -6.84 -23.03
CA ALA A 82 -5.97 -7.30 -23.79
C ALA A 82 -5.58 -7.80 -25.20
N ASN A 83 -4.59 -7.14 -25.81
CA ASN A 83 -4.00 -7.51 -27.11
C ASN A 83 -2.47 -7.52 -27.00
N GLY A 84 -1.82 -8.42 -27.76
CA GLY A 84 -0.36 -8.49 -27.82
C GLY A 84 0.30 -9.04 -26.55
N THR A 85 1.49 -8.53 -26.25
CA THR A 85 2.35 -8.94 -25.14
C THR A 85 2.94 -7.72 -24.43
N ILE A 86 3.38 -7.91 -23.19
CA ILE A 86 4.24 -6.97 -22.48
C ILE A 86 5.66 -7.27 -22.95
N THR A 87 6.30 -6.32 -23.60
CA THR A 87 7.72 -6.44 -23.99
C THR A 87 8.59 -5.73 -22.95
N THR A 88 9.51 -6.46 -22.33
CA THR A 88 10.50 -5.90 -21.41
C THR A 88 11.88 -6.08 -22.02
N SER A 89 12.65 -4.98 -22.16
CA SER A 89 14.01 -4.96 -22.70
C SER A 89 15.04 -4.76 -21.59
N TYR A 90 16.09 -5.56 -21.62
CA TYR A 90 17.21 -5.51 -20.69
C TYR A 90 18.50 -5.05 -21.37
N SER A 91 18.40 -4.23 -22.43
CA SER A 91 19.51 -3.81 -23.30
C SER A 91 20.70 -3.13 -22.60
N ASN A 92 20.51 -2.65 -21.38
CA ASN A 92 21.57 -1.99 -20.58
C ASN A 92 21.83 -2.70 -19.25
N SER A 93 21.40 -3.95 -19.11
CA SER A 93 21.60 -4.69 -17.86
C SER A 93 22.99 -5.30 -17.80
N THR A 94 23.68 -5.09 -16.67
CA THR A 94 24.94 -5.80 -16.36
C THR A 94 24.73 -7.29 -16.14
N LEU A 95 23.50 -7.68 -15.74
CA LEU A 95 23.11 -9.09 -15.53
C LEU A 95 22.81 -9.80 -16.86
N PHE A 96 22.35 -9.07 -17.88
CA PHE A 96 21.95 -9.60 -19.18
C PHE A 96 22.64 -8.83 -20.32
N PRO A 97 23.95 -9.04 -20.50
CA PRO A 97 24.75 -8.26 -21.46
C PRO A 97 24.39 -8.52 -22.93
N SER A 98 23.61 -9.58 -23.22
CA SER A 98 23.13 -9.86 -24.57
C SER A 98 22.13 -8.84 -25.10
N GLY A 99 21.48 -8.07 -24.20
CA GLY A 99 20.40 -7.14 -24.54
C GLY A 99 19.11 -7.86 -24.95
N ALA A 100 18.87 -9.06 -24.44
CA ALA A 100 17.69 -9.87 -24.78
C ALA A 100 16.38 -9.19 -24.34
N THR A 101 15.30 -9.49 -25.06
CA THR A 101 13.94 -9.08 -24.73
C THR A 101 13.12 -10.27 -24.26
N VAL A 102 12.16 -10.01 -23.38
CA VAL A 102 11.16 -10.99 -22.97
C VAL A 102 9.76 -10.48 -23.32
N GLU A 103 8.94 -11.33 -23.87
CA GLU A 103 7.53 -11.09 -24.13
C GLU A 103 6.70 -11.89 -23.15
N SER A 104 5.75 -11.23 -22.49
CA SER A 104 4.91 -11.88 -21.49
C SER A 104 3.44 -11.48 -21.61
N TYR A 105 2.56 -12.37 -21.18
CA TYR A 105 1.13 -12.09 -21.05
C TYR A 105 0.52 -12.94 -19.94
N ILE A 106 -0.64 -12.54 -19.48
CA ILE A 106 -1.44 -13.23 -18.47
C ILE A 106 -2.77 -13.62 -19.09
N SER A 107 -3.23 -14.85 -18.86
CA SER A 107 -4.54 -15.33 -19.29
C SER A 107 -5.26 -16.03 -18.14
N ALA A 108 -6.58 -15.94 -18.10
CA ALA A 108 -7.38 -16.71 -17.15
C ALA A 108 -7.14 -18.20 -17.36
N ALA A 109 -6.90 -18.94 -16.27
CA ALA A 109 -6.65 -20.37 -16.31
C ALA A 109 -7.89 -21.16 -16.75
N ASN A 110 -9.08 -20.66 -16.39
CA ASN A 110 -10.35 -21.19 -16.86
C ASN A 110 -11.36 -20.03 -16.99
N ILE A 111 -11.72 -19.68 -18.21
CA ILE A 111 -12.61 -18.56 -18.53
C ILE A 111 -14.05 -18.82 -17.99
N THR A 112 -14.47 -20.08 -17.88
CA THR A 112 -15.81 -20.45 -17.41
C THR A 112 -15.96 -20.38 -15.90
N ASN A 113 -14.87 -20.46 -15.14
CA ASN A 113 -14.84 -20.32 -13.69
C ASN A 113 -14.46 -18.90 -13.29
N GLY A 114 -15.37 -17.95 -13.42
CA GLY A 114 -15.17 -16.54 -13.04
C GLY A 114 -14.57 -16.32 -11.64
N THR A 115 -14.66 -15.12 -11.13
CA THR A 115 -14.25 -14.79 -9.76
C THR A 115 -15.09 -15.55 -8.74
N ARG A 116 -14.45 -16.20 -7.78
CA ARG A 116 -15.08 -16.89 -6.62
C ARG A 116 -14.78 -16.10 -5.36
N VAL A 117 -15.69 -16.18 -4.39
CA VAL A 117 -15.43 -15.75 -3.02
C VAL A 117 -14.89 -16.94 -2.23
N VAL A 118 -13.80 -16.72 -1.53
CA VAL A 118 -13.18 -17.68 -0.60
C VAL A 118 -13.12 -16.99 0.76
N THR A 119 -13.40 -17.74 1.82
CA THR A 119 -13.26 -17.24 3.18
C THR A 119 -11.89 -17.65 3.71
N ASP A 120 -11.09 -16.68 4.13
CA ASP A 120 -9.81 -16.90 4.79
C ASP A 120 -10.02 -17.44 6.23
N PRO A 121 -8.99 -18.02 6.85
CA PRO A 121 -9.11 -18.59 8.21
C PRO A 121 -9.62 -17.63 9.28
N ASP A 122 -9.40 -16.34 9.12
CA ASP A 122 -9.88 -15.29 10.02
C ASP A 122 -11.31 -14.81 9.73
N GLY A 123 -12.01 -15.45 8.77
CA GLY A 123 -13.38 -15.14 8.40
C GLY A 123 -13.54 -14.08 7.31
N SER A 124 -12.47 -13.48 6.83
CA SER A 124 -12.53 -12.44 5.79
C SER A 124 -12.85 -13.02 4.42
N ALA A 125 -13.73 -12.33 3.67
CA ALA A 125 -14.08 -12.70 2.30
C ALA A 125 -13.04 -12.18 1.31
N VAL A 126 -12.49 -13.05 0.48
CA VAL A 126 -11.48 -12.75 -0.54
C VAL A 126 -11.98 -13.17 -1.92
N PHE A 127 -11.85 -12.28 -2.90
CA PHE A 127 -12.26 -12.56 -4.28
C PHE A 127 -11.08 -13.12 -5.07
N VAL A 128 -11.19 -14.37 -5.53
CA VAL A 128 -10.10 -15.08 -6.20
C VAL A 128 -10.44 -15.41 -7.64
N LYS A 129 -9.43 -15.30 -8.52
CA LYS A 129 -9.49 -15.81 -9.92
C LYS A 129 -8.14 -16.41 -10.27
N ALA A 130 -8.17 -17.58 -10.93
CA ALA A 130 -6.95 -18.28 -11.33
C ALA A 130 -6.45 -17.77 -12.69
N TYR A 131 -5.15 -17.58 -12.80
CA TYR A 131 -4.46 -17.11 -13.99
C TYR A 131 -3.22 -17.95 -14.28
N ILE A 132 -2.79 -17.89 -15.53
CA ILE A 132 -1.49 -18.38 -16.00
C ILE A 132 -0.74 -17.19 -16.60
N VAL A 133 0.44 -16.91 -16.08
CA VAL A 133 1.38 -15.99 -16.70
C VAL A 133 2.32 -16.80 -17.61
N THR A 134 2.58 -16.30 -18.81
CA THR A 134 3.50 -16.87 -19.79
C THR A 134 4.53 -15.82 -20.13
N ALA A 135 5.82 -16.21 -20.11
CA ALA A 135 6.92 -15.34 -20.52
C ALA A 135 7.83 -16.12 -21.47
N THR A 136 8.15 -15.51 -22.61
CA THR A 136 9.02 -16.06 -23.66
C THR A 136 10.18 -15.12 -23.89
N ALA A 137 11.40 -15.63 -23.69
CA ALA A 137 12.65 -14.93 -23.98
C ALA A 137 13.37 -15.59 -25.13
N VAL A 138 13.98 -14.79 -26.03
CA VAL A 138 14.75 -15.25 -27.19
C VAL A 138 16.10 -14.54 -27.16
N HIS A 139 17.18 -15.32 -27.33
CA HIS A 139 18.53 -14.78 -27.35
C HIS A 139 18.80 -14.01 -28.66
N PRO A 140 19.21 -12.71 -28.61
CA PRO A 140 19.32 -11.89 -29.82
C PRO A 140 20.35 -12.38 -30.82
N LYS A 141 21.45 -12.98 -30.35
CA LYS A 141 22.52 -13.51 -31.18
C LYS A 141 22.28 -14.97 -31.64
N TYR A 142 21.59 -15.76 -30.83
CA TYR A 142 21.32 -17.17 -31.06
C TYR A 142 19.80 -17.38 -31.07
N GLY A 143 19.12 -16.94 -32.11
CA GLY A 143 17.65 -16.96 -32.22
C GLY A 143 16.99 -18.33 -32.04
N THR A 144 17.77 -19.43 -32.13
CA THR A 144 17.32 -20.79 -31.81
C THR A 144 17.32 -21.09 -30.31
N ILE A 145 17.96 -20.24 -29.49
CA ILE A 145 17.96 -20.36 -28.02
C ILE A 145 16.82 -19.51 -27.49
N SER A 146 15.76 -20.15 -27.05
CA SER A 146 14.58 -19.55 -26.44
C SER A 146 14.17 -20.31 -25.19
N ALA A 147 13.47 -19.65 -24.28
CA ALA A 147 12.81 -20.27 -23.14
C ALA A 147 11.42 -19.68 -22.98
N THR A 148 10.42 -20.56 -22.90
CA THR A 148 9.06 -20.19 -22.49
C THR A 148 8.79 -20.79 -21.14
N LEU A 149 8.50 -19.93 -20.17
CA LEU A 149 8.11 -20.31 -18.82
C LEU A 149 6.66 -19.94 -18.57
N LYS A 150 5.97 -20.78 -17.81
CA LYS A 150 4.59 -20.54 -17.37
C LYS A 150 4.48 -20.73 -15.87
N GLN A 151 3.66 -19.91 -15.23
CA GLN A 151 3.33 -20.06 -13.81
C GLN A 151 1.84 -19.87 -13.60
N ALA A 152 1.22 -20.78 -12.89
CA ALA A 152 -0.13 -20.59 -12.38
C ALA A 152 -0.10 -19.69 -11.14
N PHE A 153 -1.08 -18.81 -10.99
CA PHE A 153 -1.27 -18.04 -9.77
C PHE A 153 -2.74 -17.73 -9.52
N LEU A 154 -3.09 -17.51 -8.25
CA LEU A 154 -4.38 -17.00 -7.86
C LEU A 154 -4.24 -15.49 -7.62
N ARG A 155 -4.92 -14.68 -8.43
CA ARG A 155 -5.14 -13.29 -8.09
C ARG A 155 -6.17 -13.25 -6.96
N ARG A 156 -5.82 -12.61 -5.85
CA ARG A 156 -6.66 -12.40 -4.68
C ARG A 156 -6.92 -10.90 -4.55
N LEU A 157 -8.18 -10.53 -4.38
CA LEU A 157 -8.59 -9.15 -4.08
C LEU A 157 -9.12 -9.10 -2.66
N ILE A 158 -8.51 -8.28 -1.86
CA ILE A 158 -8.87 -8.02 -0.47
C ILE A 158 -9.22 -6.54 -0.40
N TYR A 159 -10.36 -6.18 0.15
CA TYR A 159 -10.62 -4.76 0.40
C TYR A 159 -9.60 -4.20 1.40
N ALA A 160 -9.04 -3.02 1.11
CA ALA A 160 -8.04 -2.41 1.99
C ALA A 160 -8.55 -2.30 3.45
N PHE A 161 -9.83 -1.98 3.62
CA PHE A 161 -10.45 -1.85 4.95
C PHE A 161 -10.87 -3.18 5.62
N GLN A 162 -10.60 -4.33 4.98
CA GLN A 162 -10.61 -5.60 5.72
C GLN A 162 -9.39 -5.73 6.65
N HIS A 163 -8.43 -4.82 6.54
CA HIS A 163 -7.37 -4.65 7.53
C HIS A 163 -7.76 -3.57 8.54
N ALA A 164 -7.54 -3.83 9.82
CA ALA A 164 -7.61 -2.79 10.85
C ALA A 164 -6.48 -1.78 10.64
N VAL A 165 -5.29 -2.30 10.27
CA VAL A 165 -4.11 -1.52 9.93
C VAL A 165 -3.44 -2.13 8.69
N PHE A 166 -3.24 -1.32 7.66
CA PHE A 166 -2.47 -1.69 6.47
C PHE A 166 -1.49 -0.57 6.11
N TYR A 167 -0.21 -0.90 6.03
CA TYR A 167 0.86 0.02 5.67
C TYR A 167 1.58 -0.48 4.43
N ASN A 168 1.74 0.39 3.45
CA ASN A 168 2.54 0.14 2.26
C ASN A 168 4.04 0.30 2.54
N ASP A 169 4.36 1.08 3.57
CA ASP A 169 5.72 1.28 4.08
C ASP A 169 5.90 0.61 5.45
N ASP A 170 6.92 1.00 6.22
CA ASP A 170 7.16 0.47 7.54
C ASP A 170 6.05 0.86 8.52
N LEU A 171 5.60 -0.10 9.30
CA LEU A 171 4.60 0.10 10.33
C LEU A 171 5.25 0.12 11.72
N GLU A 172 5.04 1.21 12.45
CA GLU A 172 5.44 1.33 13.85
C GLU A 172 4.20 1.39 14.74
N ILE A 173 4.07 0.48 15.72
CA ILE A 173 3.03 0.49 16.76
C ILE A 173 3.74 0.54 18.11
N LEU A 174 3.86 1.73 18.67
CA LEU A 174 4.74 2.02 19.83
C LEU A 174 3.99 2.83 20.92
N PRO A 175 2.80 2.40 21.39
CA PRO A 175 2.02 3.18 22.32
C PRO A 175 2.71 3.35 23.68
N GLY A 176 2.67 4.57 24.22
CA GLY A 176 3.09 4.85 25.59
C GLY A 176 2.10 4.31 26.64
N ALA A 177 0.81 4.29 26.33
CA ALA A 177 -0.27 3.74 27.17
C ALA A 177 -0.70 2.37 26.65
N ALA A 178 -1.44 1.61 27.48
CA ALA A 178 -2.01 0.34 27.04
C ALA A 178 -2.96 0.53 25.86
N MET A 179 -2.79 -0.32 24.83
CA MET A 179 -3.65 -0.35 23.64
C MET A 179 -3.95 -1.79 23.22
N THR A 180 -5.14 -1.97 22.62
CA THR A 180 -5.55 -3.25 22.03
C THR A 180 -5.97 -3.02 20.59
N PHE A 181 -5.43 -3.84 19.67
CA PHE A 181 -5.84 -3.87 18.27
C PHE A 181 -6.51 -5.21 17.94
N ALA A 182 -7.71 -5.15 17.41
CA ALA A 182 -8.41 -6.28 16.79
C ALA A 182 -8.46 -6.08 15.26
N GLY A 183 -8.67 -7.18 14.52
CA GLY A 183 -8.66 -7.16 13.05
C GLY A 183 -7.25 -7.28 12.45
N ARG A 184 -7.18 -7.53 11.13
CA ARG A 184 -5.91 -7.78 10.41
C ARG A 184 -4.94 -6.62 10.50
N ILE A 185 -3.68 -6.93 10.69
CA ILE A 185 -2.57 -5.96 10.63
C ILE A 185 -1.57 -6.43 9.58
N HIS A 186 -1.30 -5.61 8.58
CA HIS A 186 -0.36 -5.89 7.49
C HIS A 186 0.59 -4.72 7.25
N SER A 187 1.87 -5.03 6.99
CA SER A 187 2.84 -4.10 6.45
C SER A 187 3.51 -4.69 5.21
N ASN A 188 3.66 -3.90 4.16
CA ASN A 188 4.42 -4.30 2.97
C ASN A 188 5.94 -4.19 3.18
N LYS A 189 6.38 -3.50 4.24
CA LYS A 189 7.79 -3.39 4.66
C LYS A 189 7.94 -3.91 6.08
N ASP A 190 8.90 -3.42 6.81
CA ASP A 190 9.17 -3.86 8.16
C ASP A 190 8.10 -3.41 9.15
N MET A 191 7.94 -4.16 10.22
CA MET A 191 7.00 -3.87 11.31
C MET A 191 7.74 -3.79 12.64
N TYR A 192 7.54 -2.70 13.38
CA TYR A 192 8.16 -2.44 14.66
C TYR A 192 7.11 -2.36 15.76
N LEU A 193 7.20 -3.25 16.74
CA LEU A 193 6.24 -3.39 17.82
C LEU A 193 6.91 -3.19 19.18
N GLY A 194 6.37 -2.27 19.97
CA GLY A 194 6.86 -1.99 21.31
C GLY A 194 5.85 -1.19 22.12
N THR A 195 6.07 -1.02 23.43
CA THR A 195 5.19 -0.22 24.28
C THR A 195 5.88 0.07 25.63
N HIS A 196 5.47 1.13 26.31
CA HIS A 196 5.84 1.33 27.72
C HIS A 196 4.84 0.70 28.73
N ALA A 197 3.72 0.15 28.24
CA ALA A 197 2.68 -0.48 29.06
C ALA A 197 2.37 -1.89 28.54
N THR A 198 1.17 -2.08 27.92
CA THR A 198 0.79 -3.34 27.28
C THR A 198 0.20 -3.02 25.90
N LEU A 199 0.77 -3.62 24.87
CA LEU A 199 0.21 -3.66 23.53
C LEU A 199 -0.39 -5.07 23.31
N THR A 200 -1.70 -5.14 23.16
CA THR A 200 -2.40 -6.40 22.88
C THR A 200 -2.84 -6.46 21.43
N ILE A 201 -2.41 -7.50 20.71
CA ILE A 201 -2.83 -7.79 19.34
C ILE A 201 -3.85 -8.93 19.39
N ASP A 202 -5.14 -8.59 19.41
CA ASP A 202 -6.26 -9.54 19.49
C ASP A 202 -6.80 -9.85 18.08
N ASN A 203 -5.97 -10.47 17.28
CA ASN A 203 -6.33 -10.97 15.96
C ASN A 203 -5.44 -12.18 15.62
N GLU A 204 -5.80 -12.88 14.53
CA GLU A 204 -5.05 -14.05 14.05
C GLU A 204 -4.31 -13.78 12.72
N TYR A 205 -4.06 -12.48 12.41
CA TYR A 205 -3.36 -12.04 11.20
C TYR A 205 -2.48 -10.81 11.51
N LEU A 206 -1.21 -11.04 11.81
CA LEU A 206 -0.18 -10.03 12.00
C LEU A 206 0.97 -10.34 11.03
N HIS A 207 0.94 -9.74 9.85
CA HIS A 207 1.82 -10.10 8.74
C HIS A 207 2.66 -8.92 8.27
N SER A 208 3.92 -9.19 7.95
CA SER A 208 4.84 -8.26 7.30
C SER A 208 5.48 -8.93 6.07
N ALA A 209 5.49 -8.25 4.93
CA ALA A 209 6.26 -8.69 3.78
C ALA A 209 7.77 -8.42 3.95
N GLY A 210 8.15 -7.59 4.92
CA GLY A 210 9.50 -7.43 5.46
C GLY A 210 9.73 -8.25 6.72
N ASN A 211 10.38 -7.65 7.69
CA ASN A 211 10.70 -8.21 9.00
C ASN A 211 9.72 -7.73 10.08
N ILE A 212 9.72 -8.40 11.23
CA ILE A 212 8.96 -7.96 12.41
C ILE A 212 9.94 -7.84 13.57
N TYR A 213 10.00 -6.67 14.19
CA TYR A 213 10.93 -6.32 15.25
C TYR A 213 10.21 -5.98 16.56
N ASN A 214 10.82 -6.37 17.69
CA ASN A 214 10.32 -6.03 19.03
C ASN A 214 11.14 -4.88 19.66
N HIS A 215 11.38 -3.83 18.89
CA HIS A 215 12.07 -2.60 19.27
C HIS A 215 11.64 -1.43 18.39
N ARG A 216 12.15 -0.22 18.68
CA ARG A 216 11.92 0.98 17.88
C ARG A 216 12.74 0.96 16.59
N LYS A 217 12.23 1.60 15.51
CA LYS A 217 12.95 1.75 14.25
C LYS A 217 14.12 2.75 14.35
N ASP A 218 13.92 3.86 15.08
CA ASP A 218 14.92 4.92 15.24
C ASP A 218 16.03 4.58 16.26
N SER A 219 15.88 3.48 16.99
CA SER A 219 16.82 2.99 17.99
C SER A 219 16.57 1.50 18.30
N THR A 220 17.49 0.84 18.96
CA THR A 220 17.32 -0.55 19.42
C THR A 220 16.61 -0.65 20.78
N ASP A 221 15.97 0.43 21.25
CA ASP A 221 15.22 0.43 22.50
C ASP A 221 13.98 -0.47 22.39
N SER A 222 13.96 -1.55 23.16
CA SER A 222 12.87 -2.53 23.19
C SER A 222 11.61 -2.04 23.91
N MET A 223 11.64 -0.85 24.52
CA MET A 223 10.55 -0.34 25.35
C MET A 223 10.11 -1.37 26.43
N LEU A 224 10.13 -1.03 27.68
CA LEU A 224 10.04 -1.97 28.82
C LEU A 224 8.68 -2.67 29.01
N GLY A 225 7.68 -2.36 28.20
CA GLY A 225 6.33 -2.96 28.28
C GLY A 225 6.22 -4.30 27.56
N THR A 226 5.02 -4.85 27.53
CA THR A 226 4.75 -6.19 26.98
C THR A 226 3.94 -6.08 25.68
N VAL A 227 4.45 -6.60 24.58
CA VAL A 227 3.70 -6.87 23.35
C VAL A 227 3.15 -8.29 23.43
N SER A 228 1.82 -8.42 23.51
CA SER A 228 1.09 -9.67 23.71
C SER A 228 0.23 -9.97 22.49
N ILE A 229 0.45 -11.11 21.83
CA ILE A 229 -0.18 -11.45 20.55
C ILE A 229 -0.98 -12.73 20.70
N LYS A 230 -2.19 -12.74 20.17
CA LYS A 230 -3.10 -13.88 20.18
C LYS A 230 -2.51 -15.08 19.43
N LYS A 231 -2.59 -16.24 20.02
CA LYS A 231 -2.23 -17.52 19.38
C LYS A 231 -3.41 -18.02 18.56
N ALA A 232 -3.20 -18.25 17.25
CA ALA A 232 -4.26 -18.67 16.34
C ALA A 232 -5.00 -19.94 16.80
N GLY A 233 -6.31 -19.93 16.63
CA GLY A 233 -7.21 -21.03 17.04
C GLY A 233 -7.39 -21.17 18.56
N THR A 234 -6.95 -20.16 19.35
CA THR A 234 -7.09 -20.18 20.83
C THR A 234 -7.55 -18.83 21.37
N THR A 235 -7.82 -18.77 22.65
CA THR A 235 -8.06 -17.52 23.39
C THR A 235 -6.81 -17.00 24.12
N ASN A 236 -5.67 -17.69 23.98
CA ASN A 236 -4.43 -17.35 24.67
C ASN A 236 -3.65 -16.26 23.92
N PHE A 237 -2.93 -15.48 24.70
CA PHE A 237 -2.00 -14.47 24.21
C PHE A 237 -0.58 -14.83 24.66
N GLU A 238 0.37 -14.70 23.75
CA GLU A 238 1.79 -14.98 24.00
C GLU A 238 2.60 -13.71 23.79
N ALA A 239 3.52 -13.43 24.73
CA ALA A 239 4.38 -12.25 24.65
C ALA A 239 5.48 -12.41 23.58
N MET A 240 5.87 -11.32 22.93
CA MET A 240 7.06 -11.31 22.06
C MET A 240 8.33 -11.59 22.87
N ALA A 241 8.52 -10.91 24.00
CA ALA A 241 9.64 -11.12 24.93
C ALA A 241 11.02 -11.13 24.21
N GLY A 242 11.22 -10.23 23.27
CA GLY A 242 12.44 -10.11 22.48
C GLY A 242 12.59 -11.13 21.34
N LEU A 243 11.60 -12.00 21.11
CA LEU A 243 11.59 -12.85 19.91
C LEU A 243 11.10 -12.04 18.72
N ASP A 244 11.94 -11.88 17.72
CA ASP A 244 11.68 -11.11 16.51
C ASP A 244 12.54 -11.61 15.33
N SER A 245 12.51 -10.89 14.22
CA SER A 245 13.19 -11.32 12.98
C SER A 245 14.72 -11.35 13.07
N ASP A 246 15.33 -10.77 14.09
CA ASP A 246 16.78 -10.88 14.36
C ASP A 246 17.15 -12.18 15.09
N SER A 247 16.16 -12.89 15.64
CA SER A 247 16.36 -14.15 16.35
C SER A 247 16.68 -15.29 15.36
N SER A 248 17.71 -16.05 15.63
CA SER A 248 18.17 -17.15 14.75
C SER A 248 17.15 -18.26 14.54
N ASP A 249 16.23 -18.43 15.46
CA ASP A 249 15.15 -19.43 15.46
C ASP A 249 13.76 -18.83 15.11
N TRP A 250 13.73 -17.58 14.65
CA TRP A 250 12.51 -16.83 14.34
C TRP A 250 11.46 -17.64 13.56
N LEU A 251 11.88 -18.29 12.46
CA LEU A 251 10.95 -19.03 11.60
C LEU A 251 10.19 -20.14 12.34
N THR A 252 10.87 -20.88 13.19
CA THR A 252 10.29 -22.04 13.89
C THR A 252 9.61 -21.64 15.19
N GLU A 253 10.24 -20.75 15.95
CA GLU A 253 9.72 -20.34 17.26
C GLU A 253 8.48 -19.47 17.13
N SER A 254 8.39 -18.58 16.13
CA SER A 254 7.17 -17.79 15.88
C SER A 254 5.97 -18.66 15.53
N GLN A 255 6.17 -19.72 14.75
CA GLN A 255 5.12 -20.70 14.43
C GLN A 255 4.66 -21.46 15.68
N THR A 256 5.57 -21.88 16.52
CA THR A 256 5.28 -22.59 17.77
C THR A 256 4.52 -21.70 18.74
N ARG A 257 4.99 -20.45 18.91
CA ARG A 257 4.47 -19.49 19.88
C ARG A 257 3.08 -19.00 19.50
N TRP A 258 2.88 -18.58 18.23
CA TRP A 258 1.62 -17.94 17.79
C TRP A 258 0.79 -18.77 16.81
N ASN A 259 1.23 -19.97 16.45
CA ASN A 259 0.50 -20.90 15.58
C ASN A 259 0.05 -20.27 14.23
N GLY A 260 0.93 -19.40 13.67
CA GLY A 260 0.68 -18.79 12.36
C GLY A 260 -0.02 -17.43 12.37
N THR A 261 -0.36 -16.86 13.54
CA THR A 261 -0.80 -15.45 13.63
C THR A 261 0.26 -14.50 13.12
N VAL A 262 1.54 -14.72 13.54
CA VAL A 262 2.66 -13.85 13.21
C VAL A 262 3.45 -14.46 12.05
N LYS A 263 3.56 -13.69 10.95
CA LYS A 263 4.33 -14.09 9.77
C LYS A 263 5.09 -12.91 9.19
N SER A 264 6.34 -13.15 8.80
CA SER A 264 7.20 -12.19 8.07
C SER A 264 7.58 -12.73 6.69
N SER A 265 8.46 -12.04 5.99
CA SER A 265 9.00 -12.46 4.67
C SER A 265 9.52 -13.89 4.66
N VAL A 266 10.22 -14.34 5.72
CA VAL A 266 10.74 -15.71 5.81
C VAL A 266 9.64 -16.77 5.89
N HIS A 267 8.41 -16.39 6.20
CA HIS A 267 7.24 -17.27 6.18
C HIS A 267 6.49 -17.23 4.82
N GLY A 268 7.04 -16.53 3.82
CA GLY A 268 6.46 -16.40 2.49
C GLY A 268 5.39 -15.30 2.37
N VAL A 269 5.32 -14.35 3.31
CA VAL A 269 4.46 -13.17 3.14
C VAL A 269 5.01 -12.30 2.02
N THR A 270 4.13 -11.86 1.12
CA THR A 270 4.46 -10.99 -0.02
C THR A 270 3.72 -9.66 0.07
N GLU A 271 4.26 -8.65 -0.60
CA GLU A 271 3.63 -7.33 -0.68
C GLU A 271 2.23 -7.41 -1.31
N LEU A 272 1.28 -6.68 -0.75
CA LEU A 272 -0.03 -6.42 -1.33
C LEU A 272 0.07 -5.18 -2.21
N THR A 273 -0.37 -5.26 -3.46
CA THR A 273 -0.38 -4.09 -4.35
C THR A 273 -1.64 -3.26 -4.09
N ALA A 274 -1.46 -2.01 -3.68
CA ALA A 274 -2.53 -1.05 -3.41
C ALA A 274 -2.46 0.13 -4.39
N PRO A 275 -3.49 1.02 -4.45
CA PRO A 275 -3.45 2.21 -5.28
C PRO A 275 -2.27 3.12 -4.93
N SER A 276 -1.70 3.75 -5.95
CA SER A 276 -0.68 4.78 -5.79
C SER A 276 -1.28 6.15 -5.44
N VAL A 277 -0.45 7.07 -4.95
CA VAL A 277 -0.84 8.46 -4.66
C VAL A 277 -1.44 9.18 -5.87
N GLY A 278 -1.13 8.77 -7.10
CA GLY A 278 -1.74 9.28 -8.32
C GLY A 278 -3.26 9.09 -8.36
N SER A 279 -3.80 8.10 -7.66
CA SER A 279 -5.25 7.84 -7.62
C SER A 279 -6.07 8.97 -6.98
N ILE A 280 -5.49 9.72 -6.02
CA ILE A 280 -6.13 10.85 -5.33
C ILE A 280 -5.81 12.22 -5.96
N GLN A 281 -4.97 12.29 -6.99
CA GLN A 281 -4.64 13.56 -7.64
C GLN A 281 -5.85 14.14 -8.42
N PRO A 282 -5.86 15.45 -8.76
CA PRO A 282 -6.96 16.08 -9.48
C PRO A 282 -7.31 15.45 -10.84
N ASP A 283 -6.34 14.79 -11.48
CA ASP A 283 -6.49 14.02 -12.71
C ASP A 283 -6.58 12.50 -12.46
N GLY A 284 -6.61 12.09 -11.19
CA GLY A 284 -6.63 10.69 -10.77
C GLY A 284 -8.03 10.04 -10.83
N TYR A 285 -8.03 8.75 -10.48
CA TYR A 285 -9.24 7.92 -10.53
C TYR A 285 -10.38 8.50 -9.70
N TYR A 286 -10.16 8.82 -8.42
CA TYR A 286 -11.25 9.30 -7.55
C TYR A 286 -11.83 10.63 -8.02
N ALA A 287 -10.99 11.57 -8.49
CA ALA A 287 -11.46 12.82 -9.06
C ALA A 287 -12.31 12.59 -10.32
N SER A 288 -11.94 11.61 -11.17
CA SER A 288 -12.71 11.28 -12.39
C SER A 288 -14.08 10.65 -12.07
N GLN A 289 -14.19 9.90 -10.97
CA GLN A 289 -15.41 9.18 -10.58
C GLN A 289 -16.34 9.96 -9.64
N ALA A 290 -15.92 11.11 -9.13
CA ALA A 290 -16.66 11.83 -8.09
C ALA A 290 -18.01 12.35 -8.60
N GLY A 291 -19.08 11.97 -7.91
CA GLY A 291 -20.42 12.52 -8.16
C GLY A 291 -20.59 13.96 -7.67
N VAL A 292 -19.80 14.38 -6.68
CA VAL A 292 -19.65 15.78 -6.25
C VAL A 292 -18.18 16.15 -6.26
N LYS A 293 -17.85 17.25 -6.94
CA LYS A 293 -16.51 17.85 -6.94
C LYS A 293 -16.53 19.25 -6.35
N ILE A 294 -15.51 19.54 -5.56
CA ILE A 294 -15.30 20.84 -4.93
C ILE A 294 -13.87 21.29 -5.25
N GLU A 295 -13.73 22.27 -6.11
CA GLU A 295 -12.43 22.81 -6.50
C GLU A 295 -12.37 24.30 -6.17
N ASN A 296 -11.42 24.70 -5.34
CA ASN A 296 -11.26 26.09 -4.86
C ASN A 296 -12.57 26.69 -4.25
N GLY A 297 -13.43 25.83 -3.70
CA GLY A 297 -14.72 26.21 -3.16
C GLY A 297 -15.89 26.25 -4.17
N VAL A 298 -15.63 26.04 -5.44
CA VAL A 298 -16.71 25.85 -6.44
C VAL A 298 -17.15 24.40 -6.38
N ILE A 299 -18.45 24.20 -6.14
CA ILE A 299 -19.05 22.87 -6.07
C ILE A 299 -19.82 22.53 -7.34
N THR A 300 -19.63 21.30 -7.84
CA THR A 300 -20.40 20.73 -8.95
C THR A 300 -20.94 19.36 -8.57
N LYS A 301 -22.14 19.02 -9.06
CA LYS A 301 -22.74 17.69 -8.92
C LYS A 301 -22.97 17.11 -10.30
N ASN A 302 -22.32 15.98 -10.60
CA ASN A 302 -22.34 15.38 -11.96
C ASN A 302 -21.96 16.38 -13.06
N GLY A 303 -21.01 17.28 -12.80
CA GLY A 303 -20.56 18.32 -13.72
C GLY A 303 -21.43 19.59 -13.77
N VAL A 304 -22.55 19.64 -13.04
CA VAL A 304 -23.43 20.81 -13.00
C VAL A 304 -23.08 21.64 -11.74
N PRO A 305 -22.78 22.95 -11.88
CA PRO A 305 -22.54 23.83 -10.74
C PRO A 305 -23.76 23.92 -9.81
N LEU A 306 -23.52 23.97 -8.51
CA LEU A 306 -24.54 24.21 -7.48
C LEU A 306 -24.35 25.61 -6.88
N VAL A 307 -25.48 26.30 -6.65
CA VAL A 307 -25.50 27.68 -6.12
C VAL A 307 -26.07 27.73 -4.71
N GLU A 308 -25.32 28.30 -3.77
CA GLU A 308 -25.80 28.53 -2.40
C GLU A 308 -27.01 29.47 -2.38
N GLY A 309 -27.98 29.16 -1.53
CA GLY A 309 -29.25 29.89 -1.42
C GLY A 309 -30.30 29.48 -2.48
N THR A 310 -29.89 28.73 -3.52
CA THR A 310 -30.79 28.22 -4.57
C THR A 310 -30.85 26.69 -4.54
N ASP A 311 -29.72 26.03 -4.68
CA ASP A 311 -29.63 24.57 -4.74
C ASP A 311 -29.29 23.94 -3.39
N MET A 312 -28.67 24.73 -2.51
CA MET A 312 -28.20 24.30 -1.18
C MET A 312 -28.19 25.47 -0.20
N PRO A 313 -28.21 25.23 1.13
CA PRO A 313 -28.13 26.28 2.15
C PRO A 313 -26.88 27.14 2.02
N VAL A 314 -26.98 28.44 2.35
CA VAL A 314 -25.84 29.35 2.41
C VAL A 314 -24.83 28.87 3.48
N GLY A 315 -23.55 28.92 3.14
CA GLY A 315 -22.45 28.44 3.98
C GLY A 315 -22.30 26.91 3.99
N THR A 316 -22.79 26.23 2.95
CA THR A 316 -22.46 24.81 2.69
C THR A 316 -20.97 24.66 2.39
N ILE A 317 -20.42 25.60 1.61
CA ILE A 317 -18.99 25.72 1.33
C ILE A 317 -18.47 27.06 1.83
N ALA A 318 -17.40 27.06 2.63
CA ALA A 318 -16.75 28.28 3.07
C ALA A 318 -15.24 28.22 2.81
N THR A 319 -14.72 29.24 2.12
CA THR A 319 -13.32 29.31 1.66
C THR A 319 -12.49 30.42 2.29
N SER A 320 -13.12 31.28 3.09
CA SER A 320 -12.46 32.43 3.75
C SER A 320 -11.76 32.06 5.05
N THR A 321 -11.88 30.83 5.52
CA THR A 321 -11.32 30.39 6.81
C THR A 321 -9.87 29.99 6.69
N THR A 322 -9.07 30.43 7.65
CA THR A 322 -7.68 30.01 7.83
C THR A 322 -7.41 29.77 9.31
N PHE A 323 -6.53 28.82 9.61
CA PHE A 323 -5.97 28.67 10.93
C PHE A 323 -4.47 28.36 10.86
N TYR A 324 -3.74 28.59 11.92
CA TYR A 324 -2.33 28.30 11.99
C TYR A 324 -2.09 26.84 12.41
N SER A 325 -1.45 26.05 11.57
CA SER A 325 -0.99 24.71 11.92
C SER A 325 0.38 24.79 12.58
N ASN A 326 0.45 24.50 13.88
CA ASN A 326 1.72 24.50 14.62
C ASN A 326 2.65 23.38 14.13
N ARG A 327 2.10 22.27 13.59
CA ARG A 327 2.89 21.18 13.03
C ARG A 327 3.55 21.58 11.71
N GLU A 328 2.80 22.24 10.82
CA GLU A 328 3.32 22.69 9.53
C GLU A 328 4.08 24.04 9.60
N GLY A 329 3.96 24.77 10.70
CA GLY A 329 4.53 26.12 10.86
C GLY A 329 3.93 27.13 9.88
N LYS A 330 2.71 26.92 9.38
CA LYS A 330 2.05 27.71 8.34
C LYS A 330 0.57 27.90 8.63
N TYR A 331 -0.01 28.93 8.00
CA TYR A 331 -1.47 29.02 7.92
C TYR A 331 -2.00 28.02 6.90
N VAL A 332 -3.11 27.36 7.23
CA VAL A 332 -3.84 26.48 6.33
C VAL A 332 -5.02 27.24 5.76
N ARG A 333 -5.09 27.34 4.44
CA ARG A 333 -6.24 27.89 3.71
C ARG A 333 -7.26 26.78 3.48
N MET A 334 -8.42 26.92 4.13
CA MET A 334 -9.42 25.87 4.17
C MET A 334 -10.50 26.01 3.11
N THR A 335 -10.95 24.87 2.59
CA THR A 335 -12.29 24.68 2.06
C THR A 335 -13.09 23.91 3.11
N ASN A 336 -13.99 24.59 3.81
CA ASN A 336 -14.92 23.93 4.73
C ASN A 336 -16.10 23.37 3.95
N VAL A 337 -16.45 22.13 4.21
CA VAL A 337 -17.60 21.42 3.64
C VAL A 337 -18.54 21.05 4.79
N ASP A 338 -19.68 21.71 4.88
CA ASP A 338 -20.73 21.38 5.85
C ASP A 338 -21.58 20.23 5.31
N LEU A 339 -21.34 19.03 5.83
CA LEU A 339 -22.01 17.82 5.34
C LEU A 339 -23.51 17.80 5.65
N LYS A 340 -23.96 18.42 6.73
CA LYS A 340 -25.38 18.54 7.05
C LYS A 340 -26.09 19.48 6.09
N LYS A 341 -25.47 20.64 5.78
CA LYS A 341 -25.99 21.57 4.78
C LYS A 341 -25.95 21.00 3.37
N LEU A 342 -24.90 20.26 3.02
CA LEU A 342 -24.83 19.57 1.72
C LEU A 342 -25.95 18.51 1.57
N ALA A 343 -26.41 17.94 2.68
CA ALA A 343 -27.57 17.07 2.71
C ALA A 343 -28.92 17.82 2.66
N GLY A 344 -28.90 19.17 2.53
CA GLY A 344 -30.08 20.00 2.35
C GLY A 344 -30.62 20.68 3.62
N TYR A 345 -29.99 20.49 4.78
CA TYR A 345 -30.47 21.06 6.04
C TYR A 345 -29.95 22.48 6.24
N ALA A 346 -30.84 23.47 6.20
CA ALA A 346 -30.54 24.85 6.58
C ALA A 346 -30.49 25.01 8.12
N SER A 347 -30.03 26.18 8.57
CA SER A 347 -30.07 26.50 10.01
C SER A 347 -31.51 26.61 10.49
N GLY A 348 -31.85 25.84 11.52
CA GLY A 348 -33.21 25.78 12.06
C GLY A 348 -34.08 24.65 11.52
N ASP A 349 -33.64 23.94 10.49
CA ASP A 349 -34.38 22.76 9.98
C ASP A 349 -34.47 21.65 11.04
N VAL A 350 -35.62 21.02 11.08
CA VAL A 350 -35.89 19.86 11.93
C VAL A 350 -35.34 18.60 11.26
N GLU A 351 -34.81 17.68 12.05
CA GLU A 351 -34.32 16.39 11.56
C GLU A 351 -35.40 15.63 10.78
N GLY A 352 -35.08 15.14 9.58
CA GLY A 352 -36.01 14.50 8.64
C GLY A 352 -36.78 15.46 7.73
N SER A 353 -36.61 16.79 7.87
CA SER A 353 -37.32 17.79 7.09
C SER A 353 -36.38 18.88 6.57
N PRO A 354 -35.47 18.56 5.63
CA PRO A 354 -34.55 19.53 5.05
C PRO A 354 -35.29 20.53 4.14
N SER A 355 -34.86 21.79 4.16
CA SER A 355 -35.45 22.85 3.31
C SER A 355 -34.93 22.83 1.88
N PHE A 356 -33.83 22.13 1.61
CA PHE A 356 -33.23 21.99 0.29
C PHE A 356 -33.10 20.53 -0.13
N THR A 357 -32.86 20.31 -1.42
CA THR A 357 -32.59 18.97 -1.94
C THR A 357 -31.27 18.41 -1.37
N ASN A 358 -31.24 17.14 -1.08
CA ASN A 358 -30.02 16.45 -0.67
C ASN A 358 -29.02 16.40 -1.86
N ASN A 359 -27.89 17.06 -1.70
CA ASN A 359 -26.83 17.16 -2.71
C ASN A 359 -25.66 16.20 -2.47
N LEU A 360 -25.73 15.33 -1.48
CA LEU A 360 -24.76 14.24 -1.38
C LEU A 360 -24.77 13.39 -2.66
N PRO A 361 -23.61 12.93 -3.15
CA PRO A 361 -23.50 12.22 -4.43
C PRO A 361 -24.24 10.88 -4.39
N SER A 362 -24.98 10.55 -5.47
CA SER A 362 -25.70 9.27 -5.57
C SER A 362 -24.77 8.07 -5.54
N ASN A 363 -23.56 8.17 -6.07
CA ASN A 363 -22.53 7.14 -6.02
C ASN A 363 -21.73 7.12 -4.70
N GLY A 364 -21.91 8.13 -3.83
CA GLY A 364 -21.25 8.21 -2.51
C GLY A 364 -19.82 8.73 -2.51
N LEU A 365 -19.36 9.38 -3.59
CA LEU A 365 -18.01 9.90 -3.69
C LEU A 365 -17.98 11.43 -3.84
N ILE A 366 -17.37 12.10 -2.87
CA ILE A 366 -17.00 13.51 -2.92
C ILE A 366 -15.51 13.60 -3.18
N TYR A 367 -15.11 14.44 -4.14
CA TYR A 367 -13.71 14.85 -4.33
C TYR A 367 -13.57 16.35 -4.07
N ALA A 368 -12.62 16.74 -3.20
CA ALA A 368 -12.38 18.13 -2.86
C ALA A 368 -10.89 18.48 -2.96
N THR A 369 -10.55 19.63 -3.53
CA THR A 369 -9.16 20.07 -3.72
C THR A 369 -9.02 21.59 -3.74
N ARG A 370 -7.81 22.08 -3.46
CA ARG A 370 -7.38 23.48 -3.60
C ARG A 370 -6.06 23.60 -4.36
N ASN A 371 -6.06 24.28 -5.47
CA ASN A 371 -4.87 24.62 -6.24
C ASN A 371 -4.57 26.14 -6.28
N ASP A 372 -5.38 26.94 -5.56
CA ASP A 372 -5.30 28.41 -5.48
C ASP A 372 -4.62 28.92 -4.19
N THR A 373 -3.93 28.03 -3.45
CA THR A 373 -3.29 28.36 -2.18
C THR A 373 -1.96 29.06 -2.40
N PRO A 374 -1.71 30.22 -1.77
CA PRO A 374 -0.40 30.89 -1.82
C PRO A 374 0.72 30.01 -1.27
N SER A 375 1.93 30.16 -1.78
CA SER A 375 3.08 29.31 -1.41
C SER A 375 3.48 29.37 0.08
N ASN A 376 3.13 30.45 0.78
CA ASN A 376 3.36 30.63 2.21
C ASN A 376 2.25 30.02 3.09
N GLN A 377 1.24 29.40 2.49
CA GLN A 377 0.16 28.70 3.17
C GLN A 377 0.12 27.24 2.71
N SER A 378 -0.60 26.40 3.43
CA SER A 378 -0.92 25.03 3.03
C SER A 378 -2.39 24.95 2.63
N PRO A 379 -2.75 24.16 1.58
CA PRO A 379 -4.15 23.87 1.31
C PRO A 379 -4.72 22.94 2.37
N GLY A 380 -6.06 22.92 2.50
CA GLY A 380 -6.75 21.97 3.34
C GLY A 380 -8.25 21.90 3.05
N VAL A 381 -8.81 20.73 3.25
CA VAL A 381 -10.24 20.47 3.19
C VAL A 381 -10.72 20.12 4.59
N ARG A 382 -11.78 20.78 5.08
CA ARG A 382 -12.33 20.50 6.42
C ARG A 382 -13.78 20.06 6.32
N LEU A 383 -14.07 18.91 6.92
CA LEU A 383 -15.42 18.36 7.05
C LEU A 383 -16.00 18.82 8.39
N VAL A 384 -17.15 19.47 8.36
CA VAL A 384 -17.86 19.93 9.56
C VAL A 384 -19.30 19.40 9.56
N ASN A 385 -19.92 19.34 10.76
CA ASN A 385 -21.30 18.90 10.95
C ASN A 385 -21.59 17.50 10.36
N GLY A 386 -20.59 16.62 10.41
CA GLY A 386 -20.66 15.25 9.87
C GLY A 386 -21.12 14.20 10.88
N SER A 387 -21.73 14.56 12.01
CA SER A 387 -22.16 13.59 13.03
C SER A 387 -23.16 12.55 12.49
N GLN A 388 -23.90 12.88 11.46
CA GLN A 388 -24.74 11.97 10.69
C GLN A 388 -24.42 12.03 9.20
N ILE A 389 -24.35 10.86 8.58
CA ILE A 389 -24.22 10.71 7.13
C ILE A 389 -25.61 10.47 6.54
N TYR A 390 -26.15 11.48 5.83
CA TYR A 390 -27.49 11.46 5.25
C TYR A 390 -27.55 10.71 3.91
N ARG A 391 -26.84 9.58 3.84
CA ARG A 391 -26.82 8.70 2.68
C ARG A 391 -26.79 7.23 3.13
N THR A 392 -27.75 6.43 2.66
CA THR A 392 -27.97 5.04 3.11
C THR A 392 -26.75 4.15 2.93
N ASN A 393 -26.09 4.24 1.75
CA ASN A 393 -24.97 3.37 1.38
C ASN A 393 -23.58 3.96 1.75
N GLY A 394 -23.56 4.93 2.69
CA GLY A 394 -22.31 5.49 3.19
C GLY A 394 -21.71 6.59 2.28
N LEU A 395 -20.53 7.08 2.65
CA LEU A 395 -19.87 8.22 2.02
C LEU A 395 -18.35 8.06 2.07
N THR A 396 -17.70 8.34 0.94
CA THR A 396 -16.26 8.49 0.85
C THR A 396 -15.93 9.91 0.41
N VAL A 397 -15.03 10.57 1.14
CA VAL A 397 -14.48 11.88 0.80
C VAL A 397 -13.02 11.72 0.45
N VAL A 398 -12.61 12.22 -0.71
CA VAL A 398 -11.24 12.12 -1.22
C VAL A 398 -10.68 13.50 -1.50
N SER A 399 -9.44 13.71 -1.14
CA SER A 399 -8.67 14.92 -1.44
C SER A 399 -7.20 14.58 -1.65
N ASN A 400 -6.54 15.25 -2.57
CA ASN A 400 -5.08 15.27 -2.63
C ASN A 400 -4.47 16.24 -1.60
N ASP A 401 -5.29 17.04 -0.93
CA ASP A 401 -4.89 17.93 0.16
C ASP A 401 -5.03 17.25 1.53
N PRO A 402 -4.40 17.76 2.59
CA PRO A 402 -4.69 17.35 3.96
C PRO A 402 -6.17 17.57 4.31
N VAL A 403 -6.82 16.54 4.87
CA VAL A 403 -8.21 16.62 5.30
C VAL A 403 -8.28 16.74 6.82
N TYR A 404 -9.14 17.64 7.27
CA TYR A 404 -9.43 17.93 8.67
C TYR A 404 -10.87 17.52 9.00
N VAL A 405 -11.05 16.52 9.85
CA VAL A 405 -12.38 16.15 10.35
C VAL A 405 -12.60 16.88 11.67
N GLN A 406 -13.52 17.83 11.68
CA GLN A 406 -13.83 18.62 12.87
C GLN A 406 -15.11 18.15 13.56
N GLY A 407 -14.96 17.79 14.81
CA GLY A 407 -16.04 17.32 15.67
C GLY A 407 -16.37 15.85 15.44
N SER A 408 -17.42 15.41 16.13
CA SER A 408 -17.89 14.03 16.02
C SER A 408 -18.39 13.74 14.60
N TYR A 409 -18.00 12.59 14.04
CA TYR A 409 -18.26 12.22 12.65
C TYR A 409 -18.90 10.84 12.57
N ASN A 410 -20.04 10.73 11.84
CA ASN A 410 -20.75 9.48 11.58
C ASN A 410 -21.12 8.70 12.85
N THR A 411 -21.52 9.42 13.91
CA THR A 411 -21.88 8.85 15.21
C THR A 411 -23.36 8.59 15.38
N VAL A 412 -24.19 9.24 14.54
CA VAL A 412 -25.64 9.06 14.52
C VAL A 412 -26.03 8.19 13.33
N ASN A 413 -26.71 7.06 13.58
CA ASN A 413 -27.10 6.11 12.53
C ASN A 413 -25.91 5.73 11.62
N LYS A 414 -24.79 5.31 12.23
CA LYS A 414 -23.51 5.00 11.56
C LYS A 414 -23.70 4.34 10.20
N LYS A 415 -22.99 4.83 9.19
CA LYS A 415 -22.94 4.31 7.83
C LYS A 415 -21.50 3.95 7.46
N PRO A 416 -21.25 3.08 6.48
CA PRO A 416 -19.90 2.88 5.97
C PRO A 416 -19.34 4.21 5.47
N SER A 417 -18.22 4.66 6.05
CA SER A 417 -17.63 5.94 5.66
C SER A 417 -16.11 5.89 5.63
N ALA A 418 -15.51 6.64 4.67
CA ALA A 418 -14.07 6.73 4.55
C ALA A 418 -13.62 8.14 4.15
N VAL A 419 -12.37 8.45 4.51
CA VAL A 419 -11.68 9.68 4.11
C VAL A 419 -10.29 9.34 3.59
N TYR A 420 -9.99 9.77 2.34
CA TYR A 420 -8.69 9.60 1.70
C TYR A 420 -8.03 10.95 1.51
N SER A 421 -6.75 11.07 1.85
CA SER A 421 -6.08 12.38 1.83
C SER A 421 -4.56 12.28 1.78
N ASP A 422 -3.91 13.44 1.58
CA ASP A 422 -2.47 13.58 1.82
C ASP A 422 -2.10 13.32 3.29
N ALA A 423 -2.90 13.83 4.21
CA ALA A 423 -2.79 13.58 5.65
C ALA A 423 -4.14 13.75 6.35
N ILE A 424 -4.44 12.89 7.31
CA ILE A 424 -5.64 12.98 8.15
C ILE A 424 -5.33 13.82 9.39
N ASN A 425 -6.19 14.79 9.65
CA ASN A 425 -6.13 15.64 10.84
C ASN A 425 -7.47 15.56 11.58
N LEU A 426 -7.43 15.43 12.90
CA LEU A 426 -8.62 15.40 13.74
C LEU A 426 -8.65 16.63 14.65
N LEU A 427 -9.77 17.36 14.60
CA LEU A 427 -10.08 18.51 15.43
C LEU A 427 -11.30 18.18 16.30
N SER A 428 -11.22 18.48 17.59
CA SER A 428 -12.31 18.12 18.52
C SER A 428 -13.59 18.94 18.28
N ASN A 429 -14.67 18.56 18.97
CA ASN A 429 -15.92 19.33 18.96
C ASN A 429 -15.75 20.77 19.48
N SER A 430 -14.69 21.06 20.26
CA SER A 430 -14.41 22.39 20.82
C SER A 430 -13.34 23.17 20.06
N TRP A 431 -12.86 22.68 18.92
CA TRP A 431 -11.87 23.38 18.11
C TRP A 431 -12.33 24.79 17.71
N SER A 432 -11.42 25.75 17.83
CA SER A 432 -11.63 27.12 17.37
C SER A 432 -10.41 27.64 16.62
N ASP A 433 -10.59 28.08 15.38
CA ASP A 433 -9.55 28.66 14.55
C ASP A 433 -8.87 29.87 15.21
N ALA A 434 -9.63 30.68 15.96
CA ALA A 434 -9.13 31.84 16.71
C ALA A 434 -8.09 31.49 17.78
N ASN A 435 -8.07 30.24 18.24
CA ASN A 435 -7.11 29.76 19.23
C ASN A 435 -5.88 29.11 18.59
N SER A 436 -5.83 28.92 17.27
CA SER A 436 -4.80 28.13 16.58
C SER A 436 -3.37 28.62 16.79
N THR A 437 -3.17 29.92 16.97
CA THR A 437 -1.86 30.55 17.24
C THR A 437 -1.48 30.56 18.73
N LYS A 438 -2.40 30.18 19.62
CA LYS A 438 -2.12 30.14 21.07
C LYS A 438 -1.33 28.91 21.45
N SER A 439 -0.74 28.90 22.64
CA SER A 439 -0.11 27.69 23.20
C SER A 439 -1.10 26.52 23.29
N VAL A 440 -0.59 25.30 23.33
CA VAL A 440 -1.43 24.09 23.40
C VAL A 440 -2.39 24.11 24.60
N ASP A 441 -2.00 24.72 25.73
CA ASP A 441 -2.85 24.83 26.90
C ASP A 441 -4.13 25.66 26.69
N ASN A 442 -4.14 26.50 25.68
CA ASN A 442 -5.30 27.34 25.30
C ASN A 442 -6.12 26.75 24.15
N ARG A 443 -5.75 25.54 23.68
CA ARG A 443 -6.44 24.78 22.64
C ARG A 443 -6.94 23.46 23.22
N VAL A 444 -7.79 23.54 24.25
CA VAL A 444 -8.26 22.36 24.99
C VAL A 444 -9.30 21.61 24.17
N ALA A 445 -9.01 20.35 23.87
CA ALA A 445 -9.94 19.46 23.18
C ALA A 445 -11.14 19.06 24.05
N SER A 446 -12.17 18.55 23.43
CA SER A 446 -13.29 17.85 24.07
C SER A 446 -13.39 16.42 23.57
N ASN A 447 -14.07 15.56 24.30
CA ASN A 447 -14.33 14.17 23.86
C ASN A 447 -14.97 14.20 22.48
N THR A 448 -14.41 13.36 21.57
CA THR A 448 -14.81 13.35 20.16
C THR A 448 -14.79 11.92 19.66
N GLU A 449 -15.79 11.55 18.85
CA GLU A 449 -15.89 10.23 18.24
C GLU A 449 -15.94 10.33 16.73
N VAL A 450 -15.12 9.52 16.03
CA VAL A 450 -15.02 9.47 14.57
C VAL A 450 -15.17 8.03 14.09
N ASN A 451 -16.24 7.74 13.33
CA ASN A 451 -16.51 6.42 12.78
C ASN A 451 -16.26 6.43 11.27
N ALA A 452 -15.01 6.21 10.88
CA ALA A 452 -14.57 6.19 9.49
C ALA A 452 -13.30 5.34 9.30
N ALA A 453 -13.15 4.77 8.11
CA ALA A 453 -11.87 4.27 7.62
C ALA A 453 -11.05 5.42 7.01
N PHE A 454 -9.73 5.33 7.12
CA PHE A 454 -8.82 6.32 6.59
C PHE A 454 -7.84 5.70 5.60
N ILE A 455 -7.61 6.41 4.48
CA ILE A 455 -6.42 6.22 3.65
C ILE A 455 -5.65 7.54 3.65
N SER A 456 -4.39 7.48 4.05
CA SER A 456 -3.60 8.69 4.20
C SER A 456 -2.13 8.45 3.95
N GLY A 457 -1.43 9.51 3.59
CA GLY A 457 0.01 9.58 3.71
C GLY A 457 0.46 9.79 5.16
N ILE A 458 1.68 9.38 5.40
CA ILE A 458 2.41 9.66 6.64
C ILE A 458 3.78 10.23 6.30
N ASP A 459 4.46 10.67 7.33
CA ASP A 459 5.89 10.96 7.33
C ASP A 459 6.66 9.71 7.79
N GLN A 460 7.84 9.43 7.24
CA GLN A 460 8.60 8.24 7.59
C GLN A 460 9.60 8.50 8.72
N THR A 461 9.72 7.53 9.63
CA THR A 461 10.79 7.53 10.62
C THR A 461 12.14 7.32 9.94
N SER A 462 13.10 8.17 10.27
CA SER A 462 14.50 8.08 9.87
C SER A 462 15.43 8.35 11.06
N THR A 463 16.72 8.17 10.88
CA THR A 463 17.71 8.44 11.96
C THR A 463 17.54 9.87 12.51
N GLY A 464 17.23 9.97 13.81
CA GLY A 464 17.01 11.24 14.49
C GLY A 464 15.66 11.92 14.20
N HIS A 465 14.76 11.25 13.50
CA HIS A 465 13.43 11.77 13.17
C HIS A 465 12.37 10.66 13.30
N TYR A 466 11.67 10.63 14.42
CA TYR A 466 10.56 9.72 14.66
C TYR A 466 9.24 10.33 14.18
N ASN A 467 8.42 9.55 13.48
CA ASN A 467 7.14 10.02 12.92
C ASN A 467 5.96 9.99 13.91
N GLY A 468 6.16 9.38 15.06
CA GLY A 468 5.14 9.24 16.11
C GLY A 468 4.37 7.93 16.07
N GLY A 469 4.62 7.06 15.11
CA GLY A 469 3.95 5.75 14.97
C GLY A 469 2.47 5.82 14.59
N LEU A 470 1.81 4.66 14.57
CA LEU A 470 0.37 4.53 14.28
C LEU A 470 -0.49 5.40 15.20
N GLU A 471 -0.07 5.60 16.45
CA GLU A 471 -0.79 6.41 17.44
C GLU A 471 -0.91 7.88 17.02
N ASN A 472 -0.13 8.30 16.06
CA ASN A 472 -0.09 9.65 15.53
C ASN A 472 -0.37 9.71 14.01
N TYR A 473 -0.90 8.63 13.45
CA TYR A 473 -1.41 8.57 12.08
C TYR A 473 -2.48 9.67 11.85
N PRO A 474 -3.51 9.84 12.71
CA PRO A 474 -4.28 11.07 12.72
C PRO A 474 -3.46 12.19 13.36
N ARG A 475 -3.23 13.28 12.64
CA ARG A 475 -2.54 14.47 13.16
C ARG A 475 -3.45 15.23 14.09
N MET A 476 -2.93 15.62 15.27
CA MET A 476 -3.68 16.31 16.32
C MET A 476 -3.10 17.71 16.57
N HIS A 477 -3.97 18.65 16.96
CA HIS A 477 -3.64 20.08 17.08
C HIS A 477 -4.02 20.69 18.43
N GLU A 478 -4.47 19.90 19.42
CA GLU A 478 -5.09 20.38 20.66
C GLU A 478 -4.49 19.72 21.90
N LYS A 479 -4.81 20.25 23.06
CA LYS A 479 -4.55 19.61 24.35
C LYS A 479 -5.61 18.55 24.60
N TRP A 480 -5.24 17.31 24.34
CA TRP A 480 -6.12 16.14 24.55
C TRP A 480 -5.94 15.46 25.91
N THR A 481 -5.01 15.91 26.75
CA THR A 481 -4.77 15.30 28.07
C THR A 481 -6.07 15.18 28.86
N GLY A 482 -6.42 13.93 29.25
CA GLY A 482 -7.66 13.62 29.98
C GLY A 482 -8.94 13.69 29.12
N LYS A 483 -8.81 13.79 27.80
CA LYS A 483 -9.94 13.74 26.86
C LYS A 483 -9.89 12.45 26.06
N GLU A 484 -11.06 11.89 25.74
CA GLU A 484 -11.19 10.71 24.92
C GLU A 484 -11.28 11.07 23.44
N LEU A 485 -10.48 10.39 22.62
CA LEU A 485 -10.66 10.32 21.17
C LEU A 485 -11.03 8.88 20.82
N LYS A 486 -12.31 8.69 20.49
CA LYS A 486 -12.82 7.40 20.06
C LYS A 486 -12.79 7.32 18.54
N ILE A 487 -12.19 6.27 17.99
CA ILE A 487 -12.17 5.98 16.56
C ILE A 487 -12.65 4.56 16.35
N LYS A 488 -13.66 4.39 15.49
CA LYS A 488 -14.07 3.07 15.00
C LYS A 488 -13.91 3.04 13.49
N GLY A 489 -12.92 2.28 13.00
CA GLY A 489 -12.61 2.30 11.57
C GLY A 489 -11.43 1.40 11.18
N SER A 490 -10.63 1.88 10.23
CA SER A 490 -9.44 1.24 9.71
C SER A 490 -8.39 2.31 9.39
N PHE A 491 -7.12 1.99 9.58
CA PHE A 491 -5.98 2.88 9.31
C PHE A 491 -5.14 2.30 8.17
N VAL A 492 -5.19 2.94 7.02
CA VAL A 492 -4.48 2.49 5.82
C VAL A 492 -3.50 3.56 5.36
N GLU A 493 -2.22 3.25 5.36
CA GLU A 493 -1.17 4.08 4.79
C GLU A 493 -0.78 3.50 3.41
N LEU A 494 -0.84 4.33 2.36
CA LEU A 494 -0.49 3.90 1.00
C LEU A 494 0.61 4.73 0.34
N TRP A 495 0.98 5.87 0.92
CA TRP A 495 1.97 6.81 0.37
C TRP A 495 2.55 7.73 1.44
N ASN A 496 3.68 8.34 1.13
CA ASN A 496 4.20 9.44 1.94
C ASN A 496 3.42 10.73 1.67
N SER A 497 3.13 11.49 2.72
CA SER A 497 2.52 12.83 2.60
C SER A 497 3.37 13.70 1.68
N GLN A 498 2.73 14.44 0.77
CA GLN A 498 3.38 15.34 -0.18
C GLN A 498 3.22 16.82 0.21
N ILE A 499 2.19 17.13 0.98
CA ILE A 499 1.82 18.50 1.37
C ILE A 499 2.01 18.71 2.87
N ALA A 500 1.54 17.78 3.69
CA ALA A 500 1.66 17.85 5.14
C ALA A 500 2.99 17.25 5.61
N LEU A 501 4.05 18.02 5.54
CA LEU A 501 5.44 17.59 5.78
C LEU A 501 5.98 17.98 7.15
N GLY A 502 5.18 18.65 7.99
CA GLY A 502 5.58 19.08 9.33
C GLY A 502 5.94 17.90 10.22
N ALA A 503 7.13 17.95 10.83
CA ALA A 503 7.66 16.90 11.69
C ALA A 503 6.75 16.65 12.91
N TRP A 504 6.67 15.39 13.33
CA TRP A 504 6.00 15.04 14.57
C TRP A 504 6.78 15.58 15.78
N VAL A 505 6.07 16.30 16.66
CA VAL A 505 6.59 16.75 17.95
C VAL A 505 5.46 16.62 18.98
N TYR A 506 5.74 15.93 20.07
CA TYR A 506 4.81 15.82 21.20
C TYR A 506 4.92 17.03 22.12
N GLY A 507 3.79 17.52 22.64
CA GLY A 507 3.73 18.62 23.58
C GLY A 507 3.54 19.99 22.93
N ASN A 508 3.92 21.05 23.65
CA ASN A 508 3.80 22.43 23.18
C ASN A 508 4.87 22.70 22.07
N PRO A 509 4.50 23.36 20.94
CA PRO A 509 3.21 23.98 20.69
C PRO A 509 2.21 23.09 19.95
N GLN A 510 2.51 21.84 19.64
CA GLN A 510 1.69 21.04 18.73
C GLN A 510 0.44 20.46 19.41
N TYR A 511 0.57 19.45 20.26
CA TYR A 511 -0.57 18.76 20.88
C TYR A 511 -0.15 17.94 22.11
N THR A 512 -1.14 17.46 22.88
CA THR A 512 -0.95 16.37 23.85
C THR A 512 -1.85 15.19 23.51
N ALA A 513 -1.41 13.98 23.87
CA ALA A 513 -2.12 12.75 23.48
C ALA A 513 -3.48 12.60 24.17
N PRO A 514 -4.50 12.09 23.45
CA PRO A 514 -5.79 11.70 24.03
C PRO A 514 -5.71 10.37 24.78
N ASN A 515 -6.76 10.07 25.55
CA ASN A 515 -7.11 8.69 25.85
C ASN A 515 -7.65 8.05 24.56
N ARG A 516 -6.87 7.16 23.96
CA ARG A 516 -7.22 6.52 22.69
C ARG A 516 -8.17 5.35 22.93
N ASN A 517 -9.41 5.47 22.46
CA ASN A 517 -10.39 4.39 22.41
C ASN A 517 -10.60 4.02 20.93
N TRP A 518 -9.61 3.30 20.37
CA TRP A 518 -9.59 2.96 18.96
C TRP A 518 -9.95 1.50 18.75
N SER A 519 -10.82 1.26 17.79
CA SER A 519 -11.28 -0.09 17.47
C SER A 519 -11.47 -0.28 15.96
N TYR A 520 -11.24 -1.49 15.51
CA TYR A 520 -11.58 -1.89 14.14
C TYR A 520 -13.10 -1.90 13.95
N ASP A 521 -13.58 -1.41 12.81
CA ASP A 521 -15.00 -1.54 12.44
C ASP A 521 -15.24 -2.90 11.81
N THR A 522 -15.80 -3.82 12.60
CA THR A 522 -16.08 -5.19 12.17
C THR A 522 -17.10 -5.31 11.04
N ASP A 523 -17.87 -4.25 10.74
CA ASP A 523 -18.76 -4.23 9.58
C ASP A 523 -17.96 -4.33 8.27
N PHE A 524 -16.70 -3.86 8.27
CA PHE A 524 -15.81 -4.00 7.11
C PHE A 524 -15.36 -5.45 6.88
N ALA A 525 -15.15 -6.23 7.93
CA ALA A 525 -14.83 -7.65 7.80
C ALA A 525 -15.99 -8.42 7.15
N SER A 526 -17.24 -8.02 7.43
CA SER A 526 -18.45 -8.59 6.82
C SER A 526 -18.76 -8.10 5.40
N GLY A 527 -17.94 -7.20 4.83
CA GLY A 527 -18.08 -6.69 3.48
C GLY A 527 -18.94 -5.42 3.35
N SER A 528 -19.37 -4.81 4.45
CA SER A 528 -20.09 -3.53 4.45
C SER A 528 -19.11 -2.38 4.27
N MET A 529 -18.62 -2.17 3.04
CA MET A 529 -17.55 -1.22 2.71
C MET A 529 -18.08 0.18 2.39
N PRO A 530 -17.31 1.23 2.73
CA PRO A 530 -17.51 2.56 2.16
C PRO A 530 -17.50 2.53 0.62
N PRO A 531 -18.25 3.39 -0.05
CA PRO A 531 -18.18 3.51 -1.51
C PRO A 531 -16.73 3.71 -1.98
N PHE A 532 -16.38 3.11 -3.11
CA PHE A 532 -15.03 3.24 -3.71
C PHE A 532 -13.88 2.75 -2.81
N THR A 533 -14.13 1.82 -1.91
CA THR A 533 -13.05 1.16 -1.17
C THR A 533 -12.08 0.47 -2.13
N PRO A 534 -10.77 0.74 -2.07
CA PRO A 534 -9.80 0.13 -2.95
C PRO A 534 -9.54 -1.33 -2.60
N TRP A 535 -9.02 -2.03 -3.61
CA TRP A 535 -8.47 -3.37 -3.46
C TRP A 535 -6.99 -3.31 -3.06
N ALA A 536 -6.59 -4.18 -2.16
CA ALA A 536 -5.24 -4.69 -2.04
C ALA A 536 -5.16 -5.97 -2.88
N VAL A 537 -4.23 -6.02 -3.84
CA VAL A 537 -4.12 -7.11 -4.82
C VAL A 537 -2.95 -8.00 -4.46
N GLU A 538 -3.21 -9.28 -4.29
CA GLU A 538 -2.20 -10.30 -4.04
C GLU A 538 -2.16 -11.30 -5.19
N ALA A 539 -0.95 -11.76 -5.56
CA ALA A 539 -0.75 -12.90 -6.44
C ALA A 539 -0.20 -14.09 -5.66
N TYR A 540 -1.08 -15.01 -5.27
CA TYR A 540 -0.67 -16.24 -4.60
C TYR A 540 -0.14 -17.23 -5.63
N ARG A 541 1.17 -17.49 -5.60
CA ARG A 541 1.88 -18.25 -6.62
C ARG A 541 1.65 -19.74 -6.49
N GLY A 542 1.44 -20.38 -7.62
CA GLY A 542 1.32 -21.81 -7.77
C GLY A 542 2.52 -22.42 -8.50
N ALA A 543 2.30 -23.62 -9.06
CA ALA A 543 3.31 -24.33 -9.82
C ALA A 543 3.76 -23.54 -11.07
N TRP A 544 5.03 -23.67 -11.42
CA TRP A 544 5.59 -23.18 -12.67
C TRP A 544 6.14 -24.34 -13.51
N TRP A 545 6.23 -24.16 -14.83
CA TRP A 545 6.78 -25.16 -15.75
C TRP A 545 7.40 -24.48 -16.97
N LYS A 546 8.31 -25.20 -17.60
CA LYS A 546 8.95 -24.83 -18.87
C LYS A 546 8.26 -25.56 -20.01
N GLU A 547 7.97 -24.85 -21.12
CA GLU A 547 7.56 -25.42 -22.40
C GLU A 547 8.75 -25.71 -23.31
#